data_dda967e27e166521bfd7538b104075e5
#
_entry.id   dda967e27e166521bfd7538b104075e5
#
_cell.length_a   1.000
_cell.length_b   1.000
_cell.length_c   1.000
_cell.angle_alpha   90.00
_cell.angle_beta   90.00
_cell.angle_gamma   90.00
#
_symmetry.space_group_name_H-M   'P 1'
#
loop_
_entity.id
_entity.type
_entity.pdbx_description
1 polymer ?
#
loop_
_entity_poly.entity_id
_entity_poly.type
_entity_poly.pdbx_seq_one_letter_code
_entity_poly.pdbx_strand_id
1 'polypeptide(L)'
;MATNLKQVKRGFANLKRSGTQMYYETMGQGSPVVFIHQCWWNNFEYEGVLPLVAKEHTVYSPDSLGFGFSPAAPGWFEFTDFTDSFIDFMDDLGIAKASFVGQHSGSLVMADLASRYPERVDKLIFGGLAIYEDELRKSKAARRDMIGGNKMPYTKSLRPGDLIGLESGLLQRKEDGSHMVEYWLEQYRENSDSKFEYVQRATIANLLHYDKGGRDMINALLTYDLERVLPSITQPSLQLVGDRDCVKPPLFKTVKEAADMLSSKINKIKIVEGGGIMLFLDYAFECAEAINDFLRDPEAYEGTDSREVARAMKEYLVPDFDKLVFDDNNVYVV
;
A
#
# COMPACT_ATOMS: atom_id res chain seq x y z
N MET A 1 -18.42 -19.39 8.67
CA MET A 1 -18.01 -20.60 7.92
C MET A 1 -16.51 -20.74 8.13
N ALA A 2 -16.01 -21.89 8.61
CA ALA A 2 -14.58 -22.09 8.74
C ALA A 2 -13.97 -22.05 7.34
N THR A 3 -13.20 -21.01 7.07
CA THR A 3 -12.41 -20.89 5.85
C THR A 3 -11.47 -22.10 5.81
N ASN A 4 -11.50 -22.80 4.72
CA ASN A 4 -10.72 -24.03 4.56
C ASN A 4 -9.24 -23.67 4.42
N LEU A 5 -8.58 -23.34 5.55
CA LEU A 5 -7.16 -23.00 5.65
C LEU A 5 -6.22 -24.06 5.03
N LYS A 6 -6.78 -25.24 4.69
CA LYS A 6 -6.05 -26.32 4.01
C LYS A 6 -5.64 -26.00 2.56
N GLN A 7 -6.04 -24.85 2.01
CA GLN A 7 -5.75 -24.50 0.61
C GLN A 7 -4.68 -23.40 0.46
N VAL A 8 -4.24 -22.75 1.55
CA VAL A 8 -3.17 -21.76 1.49
C VAL A 8 -1.83 -22.46 1.30
N LYS A 9 -1.13 -22.16 0.22
CA LYS A 9 0.25 -22.55 0.00
C LYS A 9 1.16 -21.38 0.30
N ARG A 10 2.30 -21.66 0.90
CA ARG A 10 3.34 -20.70 1.25
C ARG A 10 4.63 -21.05 0.57
N GLY A 11 5.37 -20.04 0.15
CA GLY A 11 6.64 -20.24 -0.52
C GLY A 11 7.51 -18.99 -0.54
N PHE A 12 8.67 -19.17 -1.17
CA PHE A 12 9.61 -18.08 -1.46
C PHE A 12 9.91 -18.10 -2.96
N ALA A 13 9.66 -16.97 -3.62
CA ALA A 13 10.06 -16.77 -5.01
C ALA A 13 11.50 -16.24 -5.04
N ASN A 14 12.31 -16.73 -5.98
CA ASN A 14 13.68 -16.30 -6.16
C ASN A 14 13.73 -15.05 -7.05
N LEU A 15 14.23 -13.97 -6.51
CA LEU A 15 14.35 -12.71 -7.23
C LEU A 15 15.70 -12.67 -7.96
N LYS A 16 15.65 -12.79 -9.26
CA LYS A 16 16.85 -12.97 -10.09
C LYS A 16 17.77 -11.77 -10.08
N ARG A 17 17.22 -10.54 -10.13
CA ARG A 17 18.01 -9.30 -10.18
C ARG A 17 18.73 -9.03 -8.87
N SER A 18 18.09 -9.29 -7.75
CA SER A 18 18.64 -9.02 -6.42
C SER A 18 19.36 -10.20 -5.78
N GLY A 19 19.15 -11.42 -6.30
CA GLY A 19 19.71 -12.65 -5.70
C GLY A 19 19.12 -13.01 -4.34
N THR A 20 17.97 -12.42 -3.96
CA THR A 20 17.28 -12.70 -2.71
C THR A 20 15.95 -13.42 -2.96
N GLN A 21 15.10 -13.54 -1.94
CA GLN A 21 13.81 -14.23 -2.04
C GLN A 21 12.69 -13.34 -1.54
N MET A 22 11.49 -13.54 -2.09
CA MET A 22 10.27 -12.87 -1.65
C MET A 22 9.29 -13.93 -1.14
N TYR A 23 8.88 -13.81 0.12
CA TYR A 23 7.84 -14.66 0.68
C TYR A 23 6.49 -14.38 0.04
N TYR A 24 5.66 -15.41 -0.11
CA TYR A 24 4.28 -15.24 -0.57
C TYR A 24 3.35 -16.32 -0.04
N GLU A 25 2.07 -15.98 0.01
CA GLU A 25 0.96 -16.93 0.13
C GLU A 25 0.17 -16.99 -1.18
N THR A 26 -0.36 -18.17 -1.51
CA THR A 26 -1.18 -18.36 -2.71
C THR A 26 -2.30 -19.36 -2.45
N MET A 27 -3.42 -19.16 -3.12
CA MET A 27 -4.58 -20.05 -3.11
C MET A 27 -5.45 -19.85 -4.35
N GLY A 28 -6.40 -20.78 -4.55
CA GLY A 28 -7.36 -20.71 -5.65
C GLY A 28 -6.83 -21.27 -6.98
N GLN A 29 -7.63 -21.11 -8.01
CA GLN A 29 -7.36 -21.50 -9.40
C GLN A 29 -8.04 -20.51 -10.34
N GLY A 30 -7.42 -20.21 -11.47
CA GLY A 30 -7.92 -19.27 -12.47
C GLY A 30 -6.88 -18.23 -12.83
N SER A 31 -7.32 -17.10 -13.37
CA SER A 31 -6.44 -16.00 -13.76
C SER A 31 -5.66 -15.46 -12.57
N PRO A 32 -4.36 -15.14 -12.73
CA PRO A 32 -3.54 -14.67 -11.63
C PRO A 32 -3.96 -13.26 -11.15
N VAL A 33 -4.03 -13.08 -9.84
CA VAL A 33 -4.22 -11.78 -9.18
C VAL A 33 -3.17 -11.62 -8.09
N VAL A 34 -2.36 -10.57 -8.18
CA VAL A 34 -1.29 -10.25 -7.23
C VAL A 34 -1.74 -9.13 -6.31
N PHE A 35 -1.68 -9.36 -5.01
CA PHE A 35 -2.04 -8.41 -3.96
C PHE A 35 -0.78 -7.79 -3.35
N ILE A 36 -0.62 -6.47 -3.47
CA ILE A 36 0.54 -5.74 -2.98
C ILE A 36 0.13 -4.89 -1.77
N HIS A 37 0.62 -5.29 -0.60
CA HIS A 37 0.30 -4.61 0.67
C HIS A 37 0.89 -3.20 0.74
N GLN A 38 0.30 -2.37 1.60
CA GLN A 38 0.86 -1.07 1.90
C GLN A 38 2.17 -1.18 2.70
N CYS A 39 3.03 -0.17 2.60
CA CYS A 39 4.16 0.00 3.51
C CYS A 39 3.66 0.01 4.95
N TRP A 40 4.50 -0.41 5.90
CA TRP A 40 4.23 -0.63 7.32
C TRP A 40 3.58 -1.99 7.64
N TRP A 41 2.89 -2.64 6.69
CA TRP A 41 2.23 -3.92 6.92
C TRP A 41 2.89 -5.06 6.13
N ASN A 42 2.18 -6.12 5.94
CA ASN A 42 2.59 -7.29 5.16
C ASN A 42 1.34 -7.97 4.56
N ASN A 43 1.50 -9.14 4.00
CA ASN A 43 0.43 -9.87 3.33
C ASN A 43 -0.83 -10.13 4.18
N PHE A 44 -0.77 -10.02 5.51
CA PHE A 44 -1.95 -10.19 6.37
C PHE A 44 -3.06 -9.18 6.05
N GLU A 45 -2.71 -8.04 5.46
CA GLU A 45 -3.67 -7.00 5.04
C GLU A 45 -4.84 -7.57 4.22
N TYR A 46 -4.57 -8.62 3.47
CA TYR A 46 -5.54 -9.22 2.57
C TYR A 46 -6.14 -10.54 3.06
N GLU A 47 -5.85 -10.98 4.27
CA GLU A 47 -6.26 -12.32 4.74
C GLU A 47 -7.78 -12.56 4.69
N GLY A 48 -8.59 -11.49 4.85
CA GLY A 48 -10.04 -11.56 4.74
C GLY A 48 -10.53 -11.67 3.29
N VAL A 49 -9.87 -10.98 2.37
CA VAL A 49 -10.25 -10.87 0.96
C VAL A 49 -9.75 -12.05 0.13
N LEU A 50 -8.51 -12.50 0.37
CA LEU A 50 -7.88 -13.55 -0.44
C LEU A 50 -8.75 -14.81 -0.61
N PRO A 51 -9.36 -15.40 0.45
CA PRO A 51 -10.17 -16.61 0.30
C PRO A 51 -11.44 -16.39 -0.52
N LEU A 52 -11.92 -15.15 -0.60
CA LEU A 52 -13.13 -14.78 -1.33
C LEU A 52 -12.83 -14.61 -2.82
N VAL A 53 -11.73 -13.93 -3.15
CA VAL A 53 -11.27 -13.76 -4.53
C VAL A 53 -10.72 -15.06 -5.10
N ALA A 54 -10.11 -15.91 -4.28
CA ALA A 54 -9.58 -17.20 -4.67
C ALA A 54 -10.66 -18.24 -5.11
N LYS A 55 -11.94 -17.91 -4.98
CA LYS A 55 -13.01 -18.76 -5.52
C LYS A 55 -13.04 -18.74 -7.06
N GLU A 56 -12.58 -17.66 -7.68
CA GLU A 56 -12.62 -17.45 -9.12
C GLU A 56 -11.22 -17.25 -9.74
N HIS A 57 -10.21 -16.97 -8.91
CA HIS A 57 -8.87 -16.58 -9.34
C HIS A 57 -7.77 -17.38 -8.62
N THR A 58 -6.57 -17.42 -9.20
CA THR A 58 -5.36 -17.76 -8.45
C THR A 58 -4.81 -16.49 -7.83
N VAL A 59 -4.88 -16.36 -6.51
CA VAL A 59 -4.40 -15.18 -5.80
C VAL A 59 -2.99 -15.41 -5.25
N TYR A 60 -2.17 -14.37 -5.31
CA TYR A 60 -0.83 -14.31 -4.75
C TYR A 60 -0.72 -13.09 -3.85
N SER A 61 -0.25 -13.26 -2.64
CA SER A 61 -0.03 -12.18 -1.68
C SER A 61 1.40 -12.22 -1.17
N PRO A 62 2.34 -11.59 -1.87
CA PRO A 62 3.72 -11.51 -1.43
C PRO A 62 3.93 -10.48 -0.32
N ASP A 63 4.95 -10.71 0.50
CA ASP A 63 5.54 -9.69 1.36
C ASP A 63 6.61 -8.94 0.57
N SER A 64 6.48 -7.63 0.43
CA SER A 64 7.51 -6.79 -0.20
C SER A 64 8.86 -6.91 0.52
N LEU A 65 9.97 -6.66 -0.17
CA LEU A 65 11.29 -6.70 0.45
C LEU A 65 11.36 -5.74 1.65
N GLY A 66 11.84 -6.25 2.77
CA GLY A 66 11.90 -5.53 4.05
C GLY A 66 10.65 -5.67 4.93
N PHE A 67 9.61 -6.38 4.46
CA PHE A 67 8.37 -6.59 5.20
C PHE A 67 8.09 -8.07 5.48
N GLY A 68 7.24 -8.35 6.46
CA GLY A 68 6.76 -9.67 6.80
C GLY A 68 7.88 -10.72 6.90
N PHE A 69 7.80 -11.75 6.09
CA PHE A 69 8.82 -12.83 6.01
C PHE A 69 9.86 -12.60 4.92
N SER A 70 9.72 -11.57 4.09
CA SER A 70 10.74 -11.23 3.11
C SER A 70 11.95 -10.54 3.77
N PRO A 71 13.18 -10.82 3.32
CA PRO A 71 14.37 -10.13 3.82
C PRO A 71 14.41 -8.68 3.35
N ALA A 72 15.31 -7.90 3.94
CA ALA A 72 15.65 -6.57 3.43
C ALA A 72 16.17 -6.63 1.99
N ALA A 73 16.04 -5.54 1.25
CA ALA A 73 16.72 -5.37 -0.01
C ALA A 73 18.26 -5.52 0.19
N PRO A 74 18.97 -6.25 -0.69
CA PRO A 74 20.39 -6.56 -0.46
C PRO A 74 21.34 -5.39 -0.74
N GLY A 75 20.86 -4.18 -0.76
CA GLY A 75 21.64 -2.98 -0.97
C GLY A 75 20.76 -1.76 -1.14
N TRP A 76 21.30 -0.73 -1.78
CA TRP A 76 20.54 0.45 -2.14
C TRP A 76 19.58 0.11 -3.30
N PHE A 77 18.29 0.34 -3.10
CA PHE A 77 17.25 0.19 -4.10
C PHE A 77 16.57 1.54 -4.33
N GLU A 78 16.43 1.90 -5.59
CA GLU A 78 15.48 2.92 -6.01
C GLU A 78 14.05 2.34 -5.99
N PHE A 79 13.03 3.17 -6.11
CA PHE A 79 11.65 2.70 -6.12
C PHE A 79 11.40 1.69 -7.25
N THR A 80 11.99 1.92 -8.41
CA THR A 80 11.91 1.01 -9.57
C THR A 80 12.55 -0.36 -9.31
N ASP A 81 13.57 -0.46 -8.45
CA ASP A 81 14.15 -1.75 -8.09
C ASP A 81 13.21 -2.56 -7.19
N PHE A 82 12.51 -1.88 -6.27
CA PHE A 82 11.46 -2.53 -5.48
C PHE A 82 10.32 -3.03 -6.37
N THR A 83 9.87 -2.23 -7.33
CA THR A 83 8.80 -2.65 -8.24
C THR A 83 9.28 -3.76 -9.18
N ASP A 84 10.52 -3.73 -9.65
CA ASP A 84 11.13 -4.80 -10.46
C ASP A 84 11.20 -6.13 -9.72
N SER A 85 11.26 -6.12 -8.38
CA SER A 85 11.21 -7.34 -7.59
C SER A 85 9.91 -8.12 -7.78
N PHE A 86 8.80 -7.46 -8.09
CA PHE A 86 7.53 -8.11 -8.43
C PHE A 86 7.54 -8.74 -9.83
N ILE A 87 8.31 -8.19 -10.76
CA ILE A 87 8.52 -8.82 -12.07
C ILE A 87 9.35 -10.10 -11.91
N ASP A 88 10.44 -10.05 -11.12
CA ASP A 88 11.22 -11.25 -10.80
C ASP A 88 10.36 -12.31 -10.08
N PHE A 89 9.50 -11.89 -9.16
CA PHE A 89 8.52 -12.74 -8.49
C PHE A 89 7.58 -13.43 -9.49
N MET A 90 7.02 -12.70 -10.43
CA MET A 90 6.17 -13.26 -11.47
C MET A 90 6.93 -14.23 -12.37
N ASP A 91 8.17 -13.90 -12.72
CA ASP A 91 9.01 -14.73 -13.59
C ASP A 91 9.37 -16.06 -12.94
N ASP A 92 9.74 -16.06 -11.66
CA ASP A 92 10.06 -17.28 -10.90
C ASP A 92 8.85 -18.23 -10.76
N LEU A 93 7.64 -17.64 -10.66
CA LEU A 93 6.39 -18.40 -10.57
C LEU A 93 5.75 -18.72 -11.93
N GLY A 94 6.34 -18.30 -13.04
CA GLY A 94 5.81 -18.53 -14.39
C GLY A 94 4.55 -17.74 -14.69
N ILE A 95 4.33 -16.59 -14.03
CA ILE A 95 3.18 -15.71 -14.22
C ILE A 95 3.48 -14.73 -15.35
N ALA A 96 2.99 -15.02 -16.55
CA ALA A 96 3.24 -14.16 -17.72
C ALA A 96 2.53 -12.80 -17.60
N LYS A 97 1.30 -12.78 -17.08
CA LYS A 97 0.47 -11.57 -16.93
C LYS A 97 -0.47 -11.77 -15.73
N ALA A 98 -0.72 -10.70 -14.97
CA ALA A 98 -1.62 -10.72 -13.82
C ALA A 98 -2.46 -9.45 -13.72
N SER A 99 -3.60 -9.52 -13.03
CA SER A 99 -4.26 -8.36 -12.44
C SER A 99 -3.64 -8.05 -11.09
N PHE A 100 -3.71 -6.79 -10.68
CA PHE A 100 -3.11 -6.35 -9.42
C PHE A 100 -4.13 -5.65 -8.53
N VAL A 101 -4.04 -5.91 -7.24
CA VAL A 101 -4.74 -5.19 -6.17
C VAL A 101 -3.68 -4.62 -5.25
N GLY A 102 -3.71 -3.32 -4.98
CA GLY A 102 -2.73 -2.68 -4.10
C GLY A 102 -3.37 -1.64 -3.20
N GLN A 103 -2.93 -1.59 -1.95
CA GLN A 103 -3.35 -0.59 -0.97
C GLN A 103 -2.26 0.49 -0.83
N HIS A 104 -2.62 1.76 -0.85
CA HIS A 104 -1.75 2.92 -0.68
C HIS A 104 -0.42 2.78 -1.45
N SER A 105 0.71 2.56 -0.75
CA SER A 105 2.01 2.36 -1.40
C SER A 105 2.05 1.13 -2.33
N GLY A 106 1.28 0.09 -2.05
CA GLY A 106 1.07 -1.01 -2.98
C GLY A 106 0.42 -0.55 -4.29
N SER A 107 -0.50 0.43 -4.21
CA SER A 107 -1.08 1.09 -5.39
C SER A 107 -0.01 1.80 -6.23
N LEU A 108 0.98 2.43 -5.60
CA LEU A 108 2.05 3.11 -6.30
C LEU A 108 2.99 2.11 -7.00
N VAL A 109 3.28 0.98 -6.35
CA VAL A 109 4.07 -0.10 -6.94
C VAL A 109 3.40 -0.63 -8.21
N MET A 110 2.12 -0.95 -8.15
CA MET A 110 1.42 -1.48 -9.34
C MET A 110 1.22 -0.43 -10.43
N ALA A 111 1.14 0.87 -10.10
CA ALA A 111 1.13 1.95 -11.08
C ALA A 111 2.45 2.04 -11.86
N ASP A 112 3.59 1.95 -11.16
CA ASP A 112 4.90 1.89 -11.81
C ASP A 112 5.05 0.63 -12.68
N LEU A 113 4.63 -0.53 -12.18
CA LEU A 113 4.61 -1.76 -12.97
C LEU A 113 3.77 -1.62 -14.24
N ALA A 114 2.56 -1.07 -14.15
CA ALA A 114 1.68 -0.88 -15.29
C ALA A 114 2.24 0.07 -16.35
N SER A 115 2.99 1.08 -15.90
CA SER A 115 3.67 2.04 -16.77
C SER A 115 4.87 1.42 -17.50
N ARG A 116 5.73 0.69 -16.78
CA ARG A 116 7.00 0.16 -17.32
C ARG A 116 6.87 -1.22 -17.98
N TYR A 117 5.89 -2.01 -17.54
CA TYR A 117 5.64 -3.37 -18.01
C TYR A 117 4.16 -3.59 -18.36
N PRO A 118 3.59 -2.76 -19.28
CA PRO A 118 2.16 -2.79 -19.58
C PRO A 118 1.67 -4.16 -20.07
N GLU A 119 2.52 -4.94 -20.72
CA GLU A 119 2.22 -6.29 -21.19
C GLU A 119 2.07 -7.32 -20.05
N ARG A 120 2.64 -7.03 -18.88
CA ARG A 120 2.59 -7.89 -17.69
C ARG A 120 1.36 -7.61 -16.81
N VAL A 121 0.66 -6.51 -17.04
CA VAL A 121 -0.46 -6.03 -16.21
C VAL A 121 -1.77 -6.10 -16.98
N ASP A 122 -2.75 -6.85 -16.46
CA ASP A 122 -4.07 -7.01 -17.07
C ASP A 122 -5.05 -5.92 -16.61
N LYS A 123 -5.36 -5.89 -15.32
CA LYS A 123 -6.29 -4.94 -14.69
C LYS A 123 -5.70 -4.44 -13.37
N LEU A 124 -6.16 -3.27 -12.93
CA LEU A 124 -5.65 -2.59 -11.73
C LEU A 124 -6.80 -2.27 -10.77
N ILE A 125 -6.66 -2.65 -9.51
CA ILE A 125 -7.55 -2.26 -8.43
C ILE A 125 -6.74 -1.50 -7.39
N PHE A 126 -6.91 -0.18 -7.36
CA PHE A 126 -6.20 0.74 -6.48
C PHE A 126 -6.98 0.95 -5.18
N GLY A 127 -6.44 0.48 -4.07
CA GLY A 127 -6.93 0.77 -2.72
C GLY A 127 -6.30 2.06 -2.20
N GLY A 128 -6.83 3.21 -2.62
CA GLY A 128 -6.29 4.52 -2.25
C GLY A 128 -4.95 4.81 -2.95
N LEU A 129 -4.99 5.31 -4.18
CA LEU A 129 -3.80 5.74 -4.90
C LEU A 129 -3.25 7.03 -4.27
N ALA A 130 -2.27 6.88 -3.38
CA ALA A 130 -1.73 7.94 -2.54
C ALA A 130 -0.77 8.85 -3.31
N ILE A 131 -1.28 9.91 -3.91
CA ILE A 131 -0.49 10.94 -4.59
C ILE A 131 -0.35 12.12 -3.66
N TYR A 132 0.89 12.39 -3.21
CA TYR A 132 1.18 13.53 -2.35
C TYR A 132 0.94 14.86 -3.06
N GLU A 133 0.41 15.85 -2.35
CA GLU A 133 0.42 17.22 -2.83
C GLU A 133 1.84 17.73 -3.03
N ASP A 134 2.05 18.60 -4.04
CA ASP A 134 3.37 19.01 -4.51
C ASP A 134 4.27 19.59 -3.42
N GLU A 135 3.73 20.42 -2.54
CA GLU A 135 4.52 21.05 -1.47
C GLU A 135 4.99 20.02 -0.44
N LEU A 136 4.15 19.06 -0.09
CA LEU A 136 4.53 17.99 0.81
C LEU A 136 5.60 17.08 0.18
N ARG A 137 5.45 16.74 -1.10
CA ARG A 137 6.43 15.95 -1.85
C ARG A 137 7.79 16.62 -1.88
N LYS A 138 7.85 17.92 -2.18
CA LYS A 138 9.08 18.72 -2.17
C LYS A 138 9.72 18.78 -0.78
N SER A 139 8.92 19.00 0.26
CA SER A 139 9.38 19.03 1.65
C SER A 139 9.98 17.69 2.07
N LYS A 140 9.33 16.57 1.78
CA LYS A 140 9.81 15.24 2.11
C LYS A 140 11.07 14.86 1.34
N ALA A 141 11.17 15.24 0.06
CA ALA A 141 12.39 15.05 -0.73
C ALA A 141 13.57 15.85 -0.17
N ALA A 142 13.35 17.11 0.19
CA ALA A 142 14.38 17.95 0.81
C ALA A 142 14.88 17.38 2.15
N ARG A 143 13.97 16.87 2.98
CA ARG A 143 14.33 16.21 4.25
C ARG A 143 15.16 14.94 4.03
N ARG A 144 14.79 14.13 3.05
CA ARG A 144 15.56 12.94 2.69
C ARG A 144 17.00 13.31 2.32
N ASP A 145 17.19 14.37 1.55
CA ASP A 145 18.50 14.85 1.15
C ASP A 145 19.31 15.37 2.36
N MET A 146 18.67 16.03 3.33
CA MET A 146 19.30 16.51 4.55
C MET A 146 19.81 15.39 5.47
N ILE A 147 19.13 14.26 5.56
CA ILE A 147 19.53 13.11 6.41
C ILE A 147 20.52 12.15 5.72
N GLY A 148 21.16 12.57 4.64
CA GLY A 148 22.19 11.80 3.94
C GLY A 148 21.75 11.17 2.65
N GLY A 149 20.55 11.48 2.19
CA GLY A 149 19.99 11.00 0.93
C GLY A 149 19.91 9.49 0.86
N ASN A 150 19.84 8.99 -0.36
CA ASN A 150 19.74 7.57 -0.70
C ASN A 150 20.98 6.73 -0.33
N LYS A 151 22.02 7.32 0.22
CA LYS A 151 23.34 6.67 0.36
C LYS A 151 23.56 5.94 1.69
N MET A 152 22.63 6.02 2.62
CA MET A 152 22.75 5.32 3.89
C MET A 152 21.73 4.18 3.97
N PRO A 153 22.13 2.92 3.95
CA PRO A 153 21.24 1.83 4.33
C PRO A 153 20.79 2.08 5.77
N TYR A 154 19.50 2.38 5.93
CA TYR A 154 18.87 2.71 7.21
C TYR A 154 19.05 1.61 8.27
N THR A 155 19.28 0.39 7.83
CA THR A 155 19.44 -0.80 8.67
C THR A 155 20.71 -0.84 9.50
N LYS A 156 21.69 0.00 9.24
CA LYS A 156 23.00 -0.13 9.90
C LYS A 156 23.18 0.67 11.18
N SER A 157 22.24 1.54 11.57
CA SER A 157 22.54 2.45 12.68
C SER A 157 21.38 3.06 13.45
N LEU A 158 20.22 2.39 13.57
CA LEU A 158 19.21 2.88 14.50
C LEU A 158 19.77 2.82 15.94
N ARG A 159 20.17 3.97 16.45
CA ARG A 159 20.63 4.16 17.83
C ARG A 159 19.49 4.67 18.69
N PRO A 160 19.54 4.51 20.01
CA PRO A 160 18.66 5.23 20.92
C PRO A 160 18.68 6.73 20.59
N GLY A 161 17.50 7.33 20.41
CA GLY A 161 17.36 8.74 20.01
C GLY A 161 17.21 9.00 18.51
N ASP A 162 17.44 7.99 17.64
CA ASP A 162 17.13 8.15 16.23
C ASP A 162 15.63 8.16 15.98
N LEU A 163 15.16 9.02 15.08
CA LEU A 163 13.75 9.14 14.73
C LEU A 163 13.29 7.87 13.97
N ILE A 164 12.34 7.18 14.53
CA ILE A 164 11.66 6.06 13.88
C ILE A 164 10.36 6.62 13.27
N GLY A 165 10.37 7.01 12.05
CA GLY A 165 9.19 7.52 11.37
C GLY A 165 9.44 8.93 10.84
N LEU A 166 9.64 9.03 9.53
CA LEU A 166 9.69 10.33 8.86
C LEU A 166 8.30 10.96 8.72
N GLU A 167 7.25 10.20 8.93
CA GLU A 167 5.87 10.67 8.74
C GLU A 167 5.18 11.08 10.02
N SER A 168 5.42 10.43 11.13
CA SER A 168 4.71 10.71 12.38
C SER A 168 5.50 11.50 13.41
N GLY A 169 6.79 11.67 13.27
CA GLY A 169 7.60 12.35 14.28
C GLY A 169 7.61 11.69 15.69
N LEU A 170 6.89 10.59 15.86
CA LEU A 170 6.40 10.10 17.12
C LEU A 170 7.24 9.01 17.76
N LEU A 171 8.14 8.38 17.03
CA LEU A 171 8.88 7.27 17.58
C LEU A 171 10.37 7.54 17.62
N GLN A 172 10.81 8.21 18.68
CA GLN A 172 12.20 8.07 19.12
C GLN A 172 12.37 6.70 19.78
N ARG A 173 13.31 5.89 19.25
CA ARG A 173 13.69 4.64 19.90
C ARG A 173 14.28 4.95 21.29
N LYS A 174 13.61 4.48 22.32
CA LYS A 174 14.04 4.64 23.69
C LYS A 174 14.72 3.37 24.18
N GLU A 175 15.78 3.50 24.99
CA GLU A 175 16.54 2.34 25.52
C GLU A 175 15.69 1.41 26.38
N ASP A 176 14.71 1.97 27.08
CA ASP A 176 13.77 1.24 27.96
C ASP A 176 12.62 0.55 27.21
N GLY A 177 12.52 0.76 25.89
CA GLY A 177 11.47 0.17 25.08
C GLY A 177 10.09 0.86 25.18
N SER A 178 9.95 1.94 25.96
CA SER A 178 8.67 2.61 26.18
C SER A 178 8.05 3.17 24.89
N HIS A 179 8.87 3.48 23.87
CA HIS A 179 8.39 3.87 22.54
C HIS A 179 7.45 2.82 21.89
N MET A 180 7.61 1.54 22.20
CA MET A 180 6.75 0.49 21.67
C MET A 180 5.33 0.60 22.23
N VAL A 181 5.19 0.94 23.51
CA VAL A 181 3.89 1.14 24.15
C VAL A 181 3.22 2.41 23.61
N GLU A 182 3.98 3.48 23.46
CA GLU A 182 3.49 4.75 22.89
C GLU A 182 2.94 4.54 21.48
N TYR A 183 3.70 3.84 20.64
CA TYR A 183 3.29 3.49 19.29
C TYR A 183 2.01 2.64 19.25
N TRP A 184 1.95 1.62 20.12
CA TRP A 184 0.76 0.78 20.23
C TRP A 184 -0.50 1.59 20.57
N LEU A 185 -0.40 2.46 21.57
CA LEU A 185 -1.52 3.28 21.99
C LEU A 185 -1.97 4.25 20.91
N GLU A 186 -1.04 4.77 20.12
CA GLU A 186 -1.35 5.65 18.99
C GLU A 186 -2.05 4.88 17.88
N GLN A 187 -1.49 3.77 17.43
CA GLN A 187 -2.13 2.93 16.41
C GLN A 187 -3.55 2.53 16.82
N TYR A 188 -3.76 2.27 18.11
CA TYR A 188 -5.08 1.93 18.63
C TYR A 188 -6.04 3.13 18.61
N ARG A 189 -5.57 4.34 18.88
CA ARG A 189 -6.39 5.55 18.81
C ARG A 189 -6.75 5.92 17.38
N GLU A 190 -5.78 5.85 16.47
CA GLU A 190 -5.98 6.19 15.07
C GLU A 190 -6.91 5.20 14.34
N ASN A 191 -6.94 3.95 14.78
CA ASN A 191 -7.70 2.87 14.16
C ASN A 191 -8.77 2.30 15.09
N SER A 192 -9.34 3.13 15.95
CA SER A 192 -10.32 2.69 16.98
C SER A 192 -11.61 2.09 16.40
N ASP A 193 -11.92 2.37 15.15
CA ASP A 193 -13.09 1.85 14.44
C ASP A 193 -12.86 0.44 13.87
N SER A 194 -11.61 -0.02 13.82
CA SER A 194 -11.24 -1.34 13.33
C SER A 194 -11.20 -2.38 14.44
N LYS A 195 -11.28 -3.65 14.07
CA LYS A 195 -11.18 -4.74 15.05
C LYS A 195 -9.83 -4.74 15.77
N PHE A 196 -9.86 -4.92 17.07
CA PHE A 196 -8.67 -4.91 17.92
C PHE A 196 -7.55 -5.84 17.41
N GLU A 197 -7.90 -7.05 16.98
CA GLU A 197 -6.94 -8.03 16.44
C GLU A 197 -6.22 -7.53 15.19
N TYR A 198 -6.88 -6.75 14.34
CA TYR A 198 -6.27 -6.18 13.14
C TYR A 198 -5.30 -5.05 13.50
N VAL A 199 -5.71 -4.15 14.39
CA VAL A 199 -4.83 -3.08 14.89
C VAL A 199 -3.59 -3.68 15.56
N GLN A 200 -3.78 -4.73 16.38
CA GLN A 200 -2.67 -5.42 17.02
C GLN A 200 -1.67 -5.99 16.02
N ARG A 201 -2.14 -6.68 15.00
CA ARG A 201 -1.28 -7.29 13.97
C ARG A 201 -0.58 -6.24 13.11
N ALA A 202 -1.28 -5.17 12.73
CA ALA A 202 -0.72 -4.04 12.03
C ALA A 202 0.42 -3.40 12.83
N THR A 203 0.21 -3.18 14.12
CA THR A 203 1.22 -2.62 15.03
C THR A 203 2.47 -3.52 15.11
N ILE A 204 2.27 -4.83 15.24
CA ILE A 204 3.39 -5.80 15.27
C ILE A 204 4.13 -5.79 13.92
N ALA A 205 3.42 -5.78 12.79
CA ALA A 205 4.02 -5.73 11.47
C ALA A 205 4.87 -4.47 11.30
N ASN A 206 4.37 -3.31 11.75
CA ASN A 206 5.08 -2.05 11.74
C ASN A 206 6.38 -2.08 12.56
N LEU A 207 6.34 -2.64 13.75
CA LEU A 207 7.52 -2.76 14.62
C LEU A 207 8.60 -3.66 13.99
N LEU A 208 8.18 -4.73 13.34
CA LEU A 208 9.11 -5.70 12.72
C LEU A 208 9.79 -5.16 11.46
N HIS A 209 9.11 -4.36 10.64
CA HIS A 209 9.71 -3.88 9.39
C HIS A 209 10.84 -2.87 9.63
N TYR A 210 10.85 -2.15 10.75
CA TYR A 210 11.95 -1.23 11.11
C TYR A 210 13.29 -1.95 11.22
N ASP A 211 13.29 -3.16 11.72
CA ASP A 211 14.52 -3.96 11.85
C ASP A 211 14.92 -4.64 10.54
N LYS A 212 14.01 -4.69 9.55
CA LYS A 212 14.20 -5.41 8.28
C LYS A 212 14.44 -4.52 7.05
N GLY A 213 14.55 -3.20 7.22
CA GLY A 213 14.81 -2.29 6.10
C GLY A 213 13.59 -1.94 5.25
N GLY A 214 12.37 -2.15 5.74
CA GLY A 214 11.14 -1.69 5.06
C GLY A 214 11.09 -0.19 4.81
N ARG A 215 11.84 0.59 5.60
CA ARG A 215 12.01 2.03 5.41
C ARG A 215 12.73 2.40 4.11
N ASP A 216 13.57 1.53 3.58
CA ASP A 216 14.28 1.83 2.34
C ASP A 216 13.28 1.97 1.19
N MET A 217 12.25 1.14 1.15
CA MET A 217 11.15 1.27 0.19
C MET A 217 10.37 2.57 0.37
N ILE A 218 10.05 2.95 1.61
CA ILE A 218 9.35 4.20 1.90
C ILE A 218 10.17 5.41 1.45
N ASN A 219 11.46 5.42 1.77
CA ASN A 219 12.35 6.51 1.34
C ASN A 219 12.44 6.61 -0.19
N ALA A 220 12.54 5.47 -0.88
CA ALA A 220 12.57 5.42 -2.33
C ALA A 220 11.25 5.96 -2.93
N LEU A 221 10.10 5.58 -2.35
CA LEU A 221 8.77 6.01 -2.75
C LEU A 221 8.58 7.54 -2.63
N LEU A 222 9.09 8.16 -1.56
CA LEU A 222 8.93 9.60 -1.32
C LEU A 222 9.58 10.49 -2.38
N THR A 223 10.50 9.96 -3.17
CA THR A 223 11.19 10.70 -4.23
C THR A 223 10.78 10.27 -5.62
N TYR A 224 9.92 9.26 -5.72
CA TYR A 224 9.43 8.79 -7.00
C TYR A 224 8.36 9.72 -7.57
N ASP A 225 8.52 10.15 -8.81
CA ASP A 225 7.55 11.00 -9.51
C ASP A 225 6.45 10.14 -10.15
N LEU A 226 5.48 9.75 -9.34
CA LEU A 226 4.36 8.95 -9.77
C LEU A 226 3.48 9.68 -10.79
N GLU A 227 3.26 10.98 -10.62
CA GLU A 227 2.39 11.77 -11.52
C GLU A 227 2.85 11.71 -12.97
N ARG A 228 4.17 11.61 -13.19
CA ARG A 228 4.74 11.48 -14.54
C ARG A 228 4.36 10.17 -15.22
N VAL A 229 4.14 9.09 -14.49
CA VAL A 229 3.88 7.78 -15.07
C VAL A 229 2.39 7.46 -15.21
N LEU A 230 1.52 8.07 -14.40
CA LEU A 230 0.08 7.81 -14.42
C LEU A 230 -0.57 8.00 -15.80
N PRO A 231 -0.23 9.03 -16.60
CA PRO A 231 -0.80 9.20 -17.94
C PRO A 231 -0.44 8.09 -18.94
N SER A 232 0.53 7.22 -18.64
CA SER A 232 0.86 6.07 -19.50
C SER A 232 0.02 4.82 -19.19
N ILE A 233 -0.74 4.81 -18.09
CA ILE A 233 -1.53 3.67 -17.65
C ILE A 233 -2.83 3.62 -18.44
N THR A 234 -3.00 2.56 -19.22
CA THR A 234 -4.17 2.35 -20.10
C THR A 234 -5.00 1.13 -19.71
N GLN A 235 -4.55 0.32 -18.77
CA GLN A 235 -5.24 -0.87 -18.30
C GLN A 235 -6.55 -0.50 -17.62
N PRO A 236 -7.61 -1.34 -17.75
CA PRO A 236 -8.84 -1.16 -16.97
C PRO A 236 -8.53 -0.99 -15.48
N SER A 237 -9.09 0.04 -14.86
CA SER A 237 -8.76 0.47 -13.50
C SER A 237 -9.99 0.68 -12.65
N LEU A 238 -9.94 0.22 -11.40
CA LEU A 238 -10.91 0.46 -10.34
C LEU A 238 -10.20 1.15 -9.18
N GLN A 239 -10.71 2.32 -8.75
CA GLN A 239 -10.36 2.90 -7.46
C GLN A 239 -11.33 2.32 -6.42
N LEU A 240 -10.85 1.50 -5.51
CA LEU A 240 -11.62 0.87 -4.44
C LEU A 240 -11.18 1.45 -3.10
N VAL A 241 -11.93 2.41 -2.58
CA VAL A 241 -11.51 3.21 -1.43
C VAL A 241 -12.62 3.33 -0.38
N GLY A 242 -12.23 3.47 0.87
CA GLY A 242 -13.16 3.80 1.95
C GLY A 242 -13.40 5.31 2.06
N ASP A 243 -14.58 5.71 2.49
CA ASP A 243 -14.91 7.12 2.74
C ASP A 243 -14.18 7.70 3.97
N ARG A 244 -13.61 6.82 4.81
CA ARG A 244 -12.80 7.19 6.00
C ARG A 244 -11.30 6.92 5.80
N ASP A 245 -10.85 6.71 4.56
CA ASP A 245 -9.44 6.52 4.28
C ASP A 245 -8.61 7.76 4.63
N CYS A 246 -7.37 7.56 5.10
CA CYS A 246 -6.43 8.64 5.43
C CYS A 246 -5.81 9.30 4.19
N VAL A 247 -5.88 8.66 3.01
CA VAL A 247 -5.36 9.21 1.74
C VAL A 247 -6.33 10.25 1.19
N LYS A 248 -6.17 11.48 1.66
CA LYS A 248 -7.06 12.62 1.36
C LYS A 248 -6.34 13.96 1.52
N PRO A 249 -6.90 15.05 0.96
CA PRO A 249 -6.40 16.40 1.26
C PRO A 249 -6.36 16.71 2.77
N PRO A 250 -5.41 17.54 3.23
CA PRO A 250 -4.49 18.32 2.40
C PRO A 250 -3.19 17.59 2.04
N LEU A 251 -2.96 16.37 2.50
CA LEU A 251 -1.71 15.66 2.30
C LEU A 251 -1.63 14.95 0.93
N PHE A 252 -2.78 14.51 0.45
CA PHE A 252 -2.89 13.74 -0.78
C PHE A 252 -3.96 14.32 -1.70
N LYS A 253 -3.82 14.08 -3.00
CA LYS A 253 -4.88 14.34 -3.98
C LYS A 253 -6.09 13.45 -3.71
N THR A 254 -7.27 13.91 -4.09
CA THR A 254 -8.49 13.12 -3.98
C THR A 254 -8.42 11.88 -4.89
N VAL A 255 -9.20 10.84 -4.54
CA VAL A 255 -9.31 9.63 -5.38
C VAL A 255 -9.75 9.95 -6.81
N LYS A 256 -10.60 10.98 -6.97
CA LYS A 256 -11.05 11.41 -8.29
C LYS A 256 -9.92 12.04 -9.10
N GLU A 257 -9.15 12.95 -8.52
CA GLU A 257 -7.99 13.55 -9.17
C GLU A 257 -6.97 12.48 -9.58
N ALA A 258 -6.68 11.52 -8.68
CA ALA A 258 -5.80 10.40 -8.99
C ALA A 258 -6.35 9.54 -10.14
N ALA A 259 -7.65 9.26 -10.15
CA ALA A 259 -8.30 8.52 -11.22
C ALA A 259 -8.24 9.27 -12.56
N ASP A 260 -8.49 10.58 -12.56
CA ASP A 260 -8.49 11.43 -13.76
C ASP A 260 -7.08 11.55 -14.41
N MET A 261 -6.01 11.20 -13.68
CA MET A 261 -4.64 11.17 -14.20
C MET A 261 -4.35 9.95 -15.08
N LEU A 262 -5.15 8.90 -14.99
CA LEU A 262 -4.97 7.68 -15.80
C LEU A 262 -5.53 7.86 -17.21
N SER A 263 -4.85 7.32 -18.20
CA SER A 263 -5.35 7.26 -19.61
C SER A 263 -6.23 6.03 -19.89
N SER A 264 -6.61 5.30 -18.86
CA SER A 264 -7.51 4.16 -18.98
C SER A 264 -8.89 4.59 -19.49
N LYS A 265 -9.41 3.87 -20.50
CA LYS A 265 -10.78 4.07 -21.00
C LYS A 265 -11.84 3.54 -20.04
N ILE A 266 -11.48 2.58 -19.20
CA ILE A 266 -12.31 1.99 -18.17
C ILE A 266 -11.68 2.35 -16.83
N ASN A 267 -12.17 3.43 -16.22
CA ASN A 267 -11.68 3.93 -14.96
C ASN A 267 -12.87 4.16 -14.03
N LYS A 268 -13.06 3.27 -13.09
CA LYS A 268 -14.22 3.22 -12.19
C LYS A 268 -13.80 3.59 -10.77
N ILE A 269 -14.75 4.09 -9.99
CA ILE A 269 -14.55 4.38 -8.56
C ILE A 269 -15.63 3.63 -7.77
N LYS A 270 -15.24 2.93 -6.73
CA LYS A 270 -16.12 2.33 -5.74
C LYS A 270 -15.77 2.88 -4.37
N ILE A 271 -16.73 3.54 -3.75
CA ILE A 271 -16.64 3.96 -2.35
C ILE A 271 -17.23 2.87 -1.46
N VAL A 272 -16.52 2.49 -0.42
CA VAL A 272 -16.98 1.60 0.65
C VAL A 272 -17.27 2.47 1.87
N GLU A 273 -18.55 2.56 2.23
CA GLU A 273 -19.02 3.37 3.36
C GLU A 273 -18.45 2.83 4.68
N GLY A 274 -17.91 3.72 5.50
CA GLY A 274 -17.26 3.40 6.77
C GLY A 274 -15.84 2.83 6.63
N GLY A 275 -15.36 2.56 5.42
CA GLY A 275 -14.03 1.99 5.17
C GLY A 275 -12.91 2.98 5.50
N GLY A 276 -11.92 2.55 6.27
CA GLY A 276 -10.71 3.29 6.62
C GLY A 276 -9.45 2.61 6.10
N ILE A 277 -8.34 2.85 6.76
CA ILE A 277 -7.03 2.30 6.39
C ILE A 277 -7.00 0.75 6.39
N MET A 278 -7.86 0.10 7.18
CA MET A 278 -7.98 -1.36 7.25
C MET A 278 -9.08 -1.92 6.34
N LEU A 279 -9.36 -1.24 5.22
CA LEU A 279 -10.44 -1.52 4.29
C LEU A 279 -10.59 -3.01 3.93
N PHE A 280 -9.50 -3.65 3.49
CA PHE A 280 -9.51 -5.04 3.04
C PHE A 280 -9.66 -6.09 4.17
N LEU A 281 -9.47 -5.67 5.41
CA LEU A 281 -9.71 -6.49 6.60
C LEU A 281 -11.12 -6.32 7.13
N ASP A 282 -11.55 -5.07 7.37
CA ASP A 282 -12.84 -4.75 7.99
C ASP A 282 -14.03 -4.96 7.03
N TYR A 283 -13.83 -4.70 5.73
CA TYR A 283 -14.83 -4.77 4.66
C TYR A 283 -14.48 -5.82 3.60
N ALA A 284 -13.96 -6.97 4.05
CA ALA A 284 -13.44 -8.00 3.17
C ALA A 284 -14.46 -8.54 2.15
N PHE A 285 -15.74 -8.63 2.51
CA PHE A 285 -16.80 -9.12 1.62
C PHE A 285 -17.10 -8.12 0.51
N GLU A 286 -17.31 -6.85 0.86
CA GLU A 286 -17.60 -5.76 -0.07
C GLU A 286 -16.42 -5.54 -1.03
N CYS A 287 -15.19 -5.59 -0.51
CA CYS A 287 -14.00 -5.49 -1.33
C CYS A 287 -13.85 -6.67 -2.29
N ALA A 288 -14.06 -7.90 -1.81
CA ALA A 288 -13.96 -9.08 -2.66
C ALA A 288 -15.03 -9.13 -3.75
N GLU A 289 -16.27 -8.71 -3.44
CA GLU A 289 -17.34 -8.57 -4.42
C GLU A 289 -16.95 -7.56 -5.51
N ALA A 290 -16.53 -6.35 -5.12
CA ALA A 290 -16.11 -5.32 -6.06
C ALA A 290 -14.93 -5.78 -6.93
N ILE A 291 -13.94 -6.48 -6.35
CA ILE A 291 -12.79 -7.03 -7.06
C ILE A 291 -13.25 -8.08 -8.08
N ASN A 292 -14.02 -9.09 -7.65
CA ASN A 292 -14.45 -10.17 -8.53
C ASN A 292 -15.32 -9.66 -9.69
N ASP A 293 -16.27 -8.77 -9.40
CA ASP A 293 -17.17 -8.22 -10.43
C ASP A 293 -16.39 -7.37 -11.45
N PHE A 294 -15.48 -6.52 -10.97
CA PHE A 294 -14.64 -5.74 -11.88
C PHE A 294 -13.67 -6.61 -12.68
N LEU A 295 -13.06 -7.61 -12.07
CA LEU A 295 -12.16 -8.53 -12.78
C LEU A 295 -12.89 -9.36 -13.84
N ARG A 296 -14.15 -9.71 -13.59
CA ARG A 296 -14.99 -10.48 -14.51
C ARG A 296 -15.37 -9.66 -15.74
N ASP A 297 -15.89 -8.47 -15.56
CA ASP A 297 -16.30 -7.57 -16.66
C ASP A 297 -16.11 -6.09 -16.28
N PRO A 298 -14.94 -5.50 -16.58
CA PRO A 298 -14.68 -4.09 -16.27
C PRO A 298 -15.59 -3.10 -16.99
N GLU A 299 -16.09 -3.46 -18.19
CA GLU A 299 -16.98 -2.59 -18.96
C GLU A 299 -18.38 -2.52 -18.34
N ALA A 300 -18.93 -3.67 -17.95
CA ALA A 300 -20.23 -3.77 -17.31
C ALA A 300 -20.23 -3.36 -15.83
N TYR A 301 -19.04 -3.25 -15.20
CA TYR A 301 -18.96 -2.89 -13.78
C TYR A 301 -19.52 -1.49 -13.53
N GLU A 302 -20.51 -1.41 -12.64
CA GLU A 302 -21.08 -0.14 -12.18
C GLU A 302 -20.37 0.33 -10.92
N GLY A 303 -19.61 1.43 -11.06
CA GLY A 303 -18.98 2.12 -9.92
C GLY A 303 -19.99 2.95 -9.13
N THR A 304 -19.53 3.61 -8.08
CA THR A 304 -20.29 4.60 -7.32
C THR A 304 -20.60 5.82 -8.20
N ASP A 305 -21.82 6.34 -8.13
CA ASP A 305 -22.23 7.53 -8.87
C ASP A 305 -21.32 8.72 -8.56
N SER A 306 -21.01 9.52 -9.58
CA SER A 306 -20.05 10.63 -9.45
C SER A 306 -20.46 11.69 -8.43
N ARG A 307 -21.77 11.88 -8.19
CA ARG A 307 -22.28 12.81 -7.17
C ARG A 307 -22.11 12.25 -5.77
N GLU A 308 -22.25 10.95 -5.62
CA GLU A 308 -22.02 10.23 -4.36
C GLU A 308 -20.53 10.22 -4.02
N VAL A 309 -19.66 9.95 -4.99
CA VAL A 309 -18.20 10.09 -4.84
C VAL A 309 -17.85 11.50 -4.37
N ALA A 310 -18.40 12.52 -5.03
CA ALA A 310 -18.13 13.92 -4.67
C ALA A 310 -18.66 14.29 -3.27
N ARG A 311 -19.79 13.70 -2.86
CA ARG A 311 -20.35 13.88 -1.51
C ARG A 311 -19.47 13.22 -0.46
N ALA A 312 -19.10 11.96 -0.63
CA ALA A 312 -18.24 11.22 0.28
C ALA A 312 -16.89 11.92 0.47
N MET A 313 -16.32 12.45 -0.60
CA MET A 313 -15.07 13.20 -0.53
C MET A 313 -15.23 14.56 0.19
N LYS A 314 -16.38 15.25 0.06
CA LYS A 314 -16.64 16.54 0.74
C LYS A 314 -16.86 16.39 2.24
N GLU A 315 -17.63 15.40 2.64
CA GLU A 315 -17.93 15.15 4.06
C GLU A 315 -16.68 14.82 4.87
N TYR A 316 -15.67 14.29 4.19
CA TYR A 316 -14.39 13.90 4.79
C TYR A 316 -13.28 14.97 4.67
N LEU A 317 -13.48 15.97 3.81
CA LEU A 317 -12.49 16.99 3.44
C LEU A 317 -12.32 18.11 4.47
N VAL A 318 -12.96 18.05 5.63
CA VAL A 318 -12.76 19.06 6.67
C VAL A 318 -12.03 18.45 7.87
N PRO A 319 -10.70 18.24 7.79
CA PRO A 319 -9.90 18.27 8.99
C PRO A 319 -10.04 19.67 9.57
N ASP A 320 -10.10 19.76 10.85
CA ASP A 320 -10.00 21.02 11.56
C ASP A 320 -8.60 21.58 11.28
N PHE A 321 -8.46 22.38 10.20
CA PHE A 321 -7.19 22.94 9.76
C PHE A 321 -6.52 23.81 10.81
N ASP A 322 -7.29 24.32 11.77
CA ASP A 322 -6.78 25.07 12.91
C ASP A 322 -5.95 24.22 13.88
N LYS A 323 -5.98 22.89 13.67
CA LYS A 323 -5.21 21.93 14.47
C LYS A 323 -3.98 21.34 13.76
N LEU A 324 -3.70 21.73 12.50
CA LEU A 324 -2.47 21.36 11.83
C LEU A 324 -1.37 22.36 12.22
N VAL A 325 -0.49 21.95 13.10
CA VAL A 325 0.72 22.70 13.41
C VAL A 325 1.86 22.19 12.52
N PHE A 326 2.34 23.08 11.66
CA PHE A 326 3.55 22.86 10.87
C PHE A 326 4.73 23.47 11.63
N ASP A 327 5.61 22.67 12.16
CA ASP A 327 6.92 23.15 12.56
C ASP A 327 7.98 22.70 11.55
N ASP A 328 9.20 23.26 11.65
CA ASP A 328 10.32 22.98 10.71
C ASP A 328 10.68 21.48 10.65
N ASN A 329 10.07 20.65 11.47
CA ASN A 329 10.39 19.25 11.64
C ASN A 329 9.21 18.28 11.44
N ASN A 330 7.95 18.69 11.61
CA ASN A 330 6.79 17.76 11.54
C ASN A 330 5.47 18.46 11.22
N VAL A 331 4.50 17.67 10.72
CA VAL A 331 3.10 18.05 10.66
C VAL A 331 2.40 17.31 11.81
N TYR A 332 1.79 18.04 12.72
CA TYR A 332 1.02 17.48 13.81
C TYR A 332 -0.46 17.80 13.64
N VAL A 333 -1.32 16.83 13.96
CA VAL A 333 -2.73 17.10 14.30
C VAL A 333 -2.77 17.27 15.80
N VAL A 334 -3.09 18.46 16.29
CA VAL A 334 -3.24 18.75 17.73
C VAL A 334 -4.68 18.51 18.14
#